data_291cd2b8b69f71f5879c91da9adc0c84
#
_entry.id   291cd2b8b69f71f5879c91da9adc0c84
#
_cell.length_a   1.000
_cell.length_b   1.000
_cell.length_c   1.000
_cell.angle_alpha   90.00
_cell.angle_beta   90.00
_cell.angle_gamma   90.00
#
_symmetry.space_group_name_H-M   'P 1'
#
loop_
_entity.id
_entity.type
_entity.pdbx_description
1 polymer ?
#
loop_
_entity_poly.entity_id
_entity_poly.type
_entity_poly.pdbx_seq_one_letter_code
_entity_poly.pdbx_strand_id
1 'polypeptide(L)'
;MKNFKKLLTSLFIFSIFSGILFSQANQYTPDPNAQYGYGVPLSSIPQNAQDFIRQHFPNIEVSYIERDWDDIEVYLANGTQIEFFPNGDWKEVKTYTNMPDSILPQNVMATVKRTYPQAAIIKIEKQFTIFEVKLNNMMELYIDNNGTLIGQKFDD
;
A
#
# COMPACT_ATOMS: atom_id res chain seq x y z
N MET A 1 -81.96 5.08 -28.27
CA MET A 1 -80.73 5.83 -28.60
C MET A 1 -79.65 5.38 -27.63
N LYS A 2 -78.71 4.59 -28.11
CA LYS A 2 -77.83 3.76 -27.31
C LYS A 2 -76.46 4.42 -27.18
N ASN A 3 -76.08 4.75 -25.92
CA ASN A 3 -74.77 5.28 -25.63
C ASN A 3 -73.76 4.15 -25.46
N PHE A 4 -72.81 4.06 -26.38
CA PHE A 4 -71.72 3.07 -26.36
C PHE A 4 -70.59 3.65 -25.53
N LYS A 5 -70.44 3.22 -24.27
CA LYS A 5 -69.26 3.55 -23.45
C LYS A 5 -68.09 2.69 -23.89
N LYS A 6 -67.09 3.29 -24.51
CA LYS A 6 -65.84 2.66 -24.77
C LYS A 6 -65.02 2.56 -23.46
N LEU A 7 -64.82 1.34 -23.02
CA LEU A 7 -63.96 1.01 -21.91
C LEU A 7 -62.50 1.03 -22.42
N LEU A 8 -61.77 2.04 -22.04
CA LEU A 8 -60.33 2.13 -22.32
C LEU A 8 -59.60 1.35 -21.23
N THR A 9 -59.20 0.11 -21.51
CA THR A 9 -58.30 -0.66 -20.69
C THR A 9 -56.87 -0.14 -20.92
N SER A 10 -56.43 0.69 -19.97
CA SER A 10 -55.02 1.14 -19.88
C SER A 10 -54.15 -0.05 -19.43
N LEU A 11 -53.41 -0.58 -20.41
CA LEU A 11 -52.40 -1.59 -20.15
C LEU A 11 -51.19 -0.91 -19.53
N PHE A 12 -51.06 -0.97 -18.20
CA PHE A 12 -49.84 -0.54 -17.50
C PHE A 12 -48.76 -1.58 -17.78
N ILE A 13 -47.89 -1.26 -18.72
CA ILE A 13 -46.63 -2.01 -18.92
C ILE A 13 -45.69 -1.58 -17.80
N PHE A 14 -45.59 -2.42 -16.76
CA PHE A 14 -44.59 -2.30 -15.73
C PHE A 14 -43.25 -2.71 -16.30
N SER A 15 -42.51 -1.73 -16.86
CA SER A 15 -41.15 -1.94 -17.28
C SER A 15 -40.31 -2.12 -16.02
N ILE A 16 -40.03 -3.37 -15.66
CA ILE A 16 -39.03 -3.71 -14.65
C ILE A 16 -37.67 -3.38 -15.26
N PHE A 17 -37.22 -2.16 -15.01
CA PHE A 17 -35.84 -1.77 -15.26
C PHE A 17 -34.99 -2.46 -14.19
N SER A 18 -34.60 -3.70 -14.45
CA SER A 18 -33.54 -4.37 -13.70
C SER A 18 -32.26 -3.59 -13.92
N GLY A 19 -32.01 -2.59 -13.05
CA GLY A 19 -30.72 -1.92 -12.96
C GLY A 19 -29.69 -2.95 -12.57
N ILE A 20 -28.99 -3.48 -13.57
CA ILE A 20 -27.74 -4.18 -13.34
C ILE A 20 -26.77 -3.10 -12.83
N LEU A 21 -26.61 -3.05 -11.51
CA LEU A 21 -25.48 -2.40 -10.90
C LEU A 21 -24.24 -3.15 -11.37
N PHE A 22 -23.68 -2.74 -12.51
CA PHE A 22 -22.28 -3.01 -12.79
C PHE A 22 -21.49 -2.31 -11.68
N SER A 23 -21.11 -3.07 -10.66
CA SER A 23 -19.96 -2.75 -9.87
C SER A 23 -18.84 -2.49 -10.89
N GLN A 24 -18.43 -1.23 -11.01
CA GLN A 24 -17.20 -0.91 -11.71
C GLN A 24 -16.10 -1.52 -10.81
N ALA A 25 -15.79 -2.79 -11.07
CA ALA A 25 -14.49 -3.29 -10.71
C ALA A 25 -13.52 -2.27 -11.33
N ASN A 26 -12.71 -1.62 -10.49
CA ASN A 26 -11.58 -0.84 -10.96
C ASN A 26 -10.84 -1.73 -11.95
N GLN A 27 -11.06 -1.50 -13.24
CA GLN A 27 -10.26 -2.14 -14.26
C GLN A 27 -8.88 -1.53 -14.10
N TYR A 28 -8.00 -2.30 -13.46
CA TYR A 28 -6.57 -2.05 -13.51
C TYR A 28 -6.19 -1.98 -14.99
N THR A 29 -5.97 -0.78 -15.49
CA THR A 29 -5.36 -0.56 -16.80
C THR A 29 -3.87 -0.48 -16.54
N PRO A 30 -3.08 -1.50 -16.95
CA PRO A 30 -1.64 -1.42 -16.82
C PRO A 30 -1.14 -0.15 -17.51
N ASP A 31 -0.28 0.61 -16.81
CA ASP A 31 0.41 1.74 -17.44
C ASP A 31 1.24 1.20 -18.60
N PRO A 32 1.01 1.65 -19.86
CA PRO A 32 1.79 1.21 -21.01
C PRO A 32 3.28 1.59 -20.92
N ASN A 33 3.64 2.47 -19.97
CA ASN A 33 5.02 2.87 -19.69
C ASN A 33 5.58 2.14 -18.45
N ALA A 34 4.78 1.32 -17.76
CA ALA A 34 5.27 0.54 -16.62
C ALA A 34 6.39 -0.39 -17.09
N GLN A 35 7.53 -0.28 -16.47
CA GLN A 35 8.70 -1.11 -16.79
C GLN A 35 8.72 -2.33 -15.86
N TYR A 36 8.03 -3.39 -16.29
CA TYR A 36 8.06 -4.68 -15.60
C TYR A 36 9.30 -5.47 -16.03
N GLY A 37 10.08 -6.03 -15.11
CA GLY A 37 11.19 -6.89 -15.53
C GLY A 37 11.94 -7.59 -14.41
N TYR A 38 12.11 -8.89 -14.56
CA TYR A 38 13.16 -9.61 -13.87
C TYR A 38 14.51 -9.11 -14.39
N GLY A 39 15.41 -8.70 -13.48
CA GLY A 39 16.75 -8.28 -13.85
C GLY A 39 16.89 -6.81 -14.27
N VAL A 40 15.91 -5.95 -13.95
CA VAL A 40 16.10 -4.49 -14.07
C VAL A 40 17.23 -4.08 -13.11
N PRO A 41 18.30 -3.43 -13.60
CA PRO A 41 19.42 -3.09 -12.73
C PRO A 41 19.00 -2.05 -11.69
N LEU A 42 19.54 -2.16 -10.47
CA LEU A 42 19.30 -1.20 -9.39
C LEU A 42 19.59 0.26 -9.83
N SER A 43 20.49 0.46 -10.79
CA SER A 43 20.79 1.77 -11.37
C SER A 43 19.65 2.42 -12.16
N SER A 44 18.55 1.70 -12.41
CA SER A 44 17.36 2.23 -13.10
C SER A 44 16.46 3.09 -12.21
N ILE A 45 16.63 3.02 -10.90
CA ILE A 45 15.86 3.81 -9.95
C ILE A 45 16.66 5.01 -9.42
N PRO A 46 16.03 6.03 -8.83
CA PRO A 46 16.71 7.21 -8.29
C PRO A 46 17.82 6.87 -7.30
N GLN A 47 18.88 7.69 -7.27
CA GLN A 47 20.07 7.43 -6.46
C GLN A 47 19.77 7.28 -4.96
N ASN A 48 18.90 8.14 -4.40
CA ASN A 48 18.49 8.06 -2.99
C ASN A 48 17.78 6.74 -2.65
N ALA A 49 16.97 6.20 -3.56
CA ALA A 49 16.36 4.87 -3.39
C ALA A 49 17.42 3.76 -3.41
N GLN A 50 18.41 3.83 -4.32
CA GLN A 50 19.54 2.90 -4.34
C GLN A 50 20.34 2.95 -3.03
N ASP A 51 20.61 4.16 -2.52
CA ASP A 51 21.36 4.37 -1.28
C ASP A 51 20.60 3.84 -0.06
N PHE A 52 19.28 4.04 -0.01
CA PHE A 52 18.42 3.46 1.01
C PHE A 52 18.53 1.92 1.04
N ILE A 53 18.44 1.27 -0.14
CA ILE A 53 18.55 -0.19 -0.22
C ILE A 53 19.93 -0.66 0.23
N ARG A 54 21.00 -0.04 -0.25
CA ARG A 54 22.38 -0.40 0.14
C ARG A 54 22.63 -0.22 1.63
N GLN A 55 22.06 0.83 2.22
CA GLN A 55 22.23 1.15 3.64
C GLN A 55 21.50 0.19 4.57
N HIS A 56 20.25 -0.14 4.25
CA HIS A 56 19.38 -0.89 5.15
C HIS A 56 19.32 -2.39 4.82
N PHE A 57 19.64 -2.77 3.59
CA PHE A 57 19.60 -4.16 3.10
C PHE A 57 20.91 -4.56 2.38
N PRO A 58 22.06 -4.38 3.06
CA PRO A 58 23.33 -4.72 2.46
C PRO A 58 23.40 -6.21 2.13
N ASN A 59 23.94 -6.56 0.96
CA ASN A 59 24.13 -7.94 0.49
C ASN A 59 22.83 -8.73 0.20
N ILE A 60 21.68 -8.04 0.10
CA ILE A 60 20.44 -8.67 -0.37
C ILE A 60 20.22 -8.26 -1.82
N GLU A 61 20.09 -9.25 -2.70
CA GLU A 61 19.86 -9.01 -4.11
C GLU A 61 18.46 -8.44 -4.37
N VAL A 62 18.36 -7.55 -5.36
CA VAL A 62 17.09 -7.09 -5.91
C VAL A 62 16.58 -8.14 -6.87
N SER A 63 15.43 -8.73 -6.58
CA SER A 63 14.80 -9.75 -7.41
C SER A 63 13.94 -9.16 -8.52
N TYR A 64 13.28 -8.03 -8.23
CA TYR A 64 12.32 -7.44 -9.15
C TYR A 64 12.15 -5.95 -8.85
N ILE A 65 11.95 -5.15 -9.89
CA ILE A 65 11.58 -3.74 -9.78
C ILE A 65 10.36 -3.51 -10.68
N GLU A 66 9.33 -2.94 -10.10
CA GLU A 66 8.16 -2.42 -10.80
C GLU A 66 8.16 -0.89 -10.70
N ARG A 67 7.82 -0.23 -11.79
CA ARG A 67 7.75 1.21 -11.83
C ARG A 67 6.45 1.63 -12.48
N ASP A 68 5.64 2.34 -11.73
CA ASP A 68 4.45 3.02 -12.20
C ASP A 68 4.68 4.55 -12.25
N TRP A 69 3.65 5.27 -12.64
CA TRP A 69 3.73 6.73 -12.76
C TRP A 69 3.83 7.44 -11.41
N ASP A 70 3.36 6.84 -10.32
CA ASP A 70 3.24 7.39 -8.97
C ASP A 70 4.11 6.70 -7.92
N ASP A 71 4.73 5.55 -8.26
CA ASP A 71 5.63 4.85 -7.35
C ASP A 71 6.68 3.96 -8.04
N ILE A 72 7.58 3.42 -7.22
CA ILE A 72 8.57 2.43 -7.59
C ILE A 72 8.55 1.35 -6.52
N GLU A 73 8.19 0.13 -6.89
CA GLU A 73 8.25 -1.02 -6.00
C GLU A 73 9.51 -1.85 -6.25
N VAL A 74 10.21 -2.16 -5.19
CA VAL A 74 11.43 -2.98 -5.21
C VAL A 74 11.25 -4.21 -4.33
N TYR A 75 11.41 -5.37 -4.93
CA TYR A 75 11.32 -6.66 -4.26
C TYR A 75 12.72 -7.24 -4.09
N LEU A 76 13.09 -7.56 -2.85
CA LEU A 76 14.38 -8.17 -2.52
C LEU A 76 14.26 -9.68 -2.42
N ALA A 77 15.39 -10.38 -2.58
CA ALA A 77 15.46 -11.84 -2.59
C ALA A 77 15.02 -12.51 -1.26
N ASN A 78 15.03 -11.76 -0.17
CA ASN A 78 14.55 -12.22 1.15
C ASN A 78 13.05 -12.01 1.37
N GLY A 79 12.28 -11.59 0.34
CA GLY A 79 10.86 -11.31 0.42
C GLY A 79 10.51 -9.92 0.97
N THR A 80 11.50 -9.04 1.18
CA THR A 80 11.24 -7.64 1.53
C THR A 80 10.72 -6.89 0.30
N GLN A 81 9.68 -6.12 0.48
CA GLN A 81 9.11 -5.19 -0.49
C GLN A 81 9.34 -3.76 0.01
N ILE A 82 9.82 -2.89 -0.86
CA ILE A 82 10.09 -1.49 -0.55
C ILE A 82 9.39 -0.64 -1.61
N GLU A 83 8.57 0.27 -1.16
CA GLU A 83 7.89 1.25 -2.01
C GLU A 83 8.56 2.62 -1.88
N PHE A 84 8.82 3.25 -3.01
CA PHE A 84 9.38 4.59 -3.11
C PHE A 84 8.45 5.49 -3.90
N PHE A 85 8.44 6.76 -3.58
CA PHE A 85 7.90 7.78 -4.47
C PHE A 85 8.75 7.89 -5.75
N PRO A 86 8.22 8.47 -6.85
CA PRO A 86 8.98 8.65 -8.09
C PRO A 86 10.29 9.43 -7.94
N ASN A 87 10.38 10.30 -6.92
CA ASN A 87 11.60 11.04 -6.58
C ASN A 87 12.65 10.20 -5.82
N GLY A 88 12.31 8.94 -5.48
CA GLY A 88 13.18 8.01 -4.77
C GLY A 88 13.15 8.10 -3.23
N ASP A 89 12.30 8.95 -2.66
CA ASP A 89 12.06 8.93 -1.22
C ASP A 89 11.26 7.70 -0.84
N TRP A 90 11.68 6.97 0.22
CA TRP A 90 10.98 5.78 0.63
C TRP A 90 9.62 6.10 1.27
N LYS A 91 8.64 5.27 0.99
CA LYS A 91 7.25 5.40 1.43
C LYS A 91 6.86 4.27 2.37
N GLU A 92 7.13 3.03 1.98
CA GLU A 92 6.77 1.83 2.73
C GLU A 92 7.88 0.79 2.68
N VAL A 93 8.05 0.05 3.77
CA VAL A 93 8.86 -1.17 3.83
C VAL A 93 8.05 -2.27 4.49
N LYS A 94 7.92 -3.39 3.80
CA LYS A 94 7.23 -4.59 4.28
C LYS A 94 8.16 -5.79 4.19
N THR A 95 8.19 -6.62 5.24
CA THR A 95 9.03 -7.81 5.28
C THR A 95 8.37 -8.95 6.07
N TYR A 96 8.75 -10.17 5.72
CA TYR A 96 8.41 -11.37 6.48
C TYR A 96 9.63 -11.92 7.27
N THR A 97 10.74 -11.19 7.22
CA THR A 97 11.97 -11.48 7.94
C THR A 97 12.24 -10.40 8.99
N ASN A 98 13.48 -10.16 9.36
CA ASN A 98 13.82 -9.11 10.32
C ASN A 98 13.85 -7.74 9.64
N MET A 99 13.01 -6.82 10.13
CA MET A 99 13.06 -5.41 9.76
C MET A 99 14.31 -4.77 10.36
N PRO A 100 15.18 -4.12 9.54
CA PRO A 100 16.33 -3.42 10.10
C PRO A 100 15.91 -2.26 11.01
N ASP A 101 16.48 -2.21 12.22
CA ASP A 101 16.20 -1.14 13.21
C ASP A 101 16.55 0.26 12.67
N SER A 102 17.48 0.32 11.71
CA SER A 102 17.99 1.57 11.14
C SER A 102 17.04 2.29 10.19
N ILE A 103 15.92 1.66 9.80
CA ILE A 103 14.91 2.30 8.93
C ILE A 103 14.17 3.40 9.68
N LEU A 104 13.81 3.16 10.93
CA LEU A 104 13.16 4.16 11.76
C LEU A 104 14.17 5.08 12.46
N PRO A 105 13.83 6.36 12.66
CA PRO A 105 14.57 7.21 13.57
C PRO A 105 14.69 6.58 14.95
N GLN A 106 15.81 6.80 15.63
CA GLN A 106 16.12 6.17 16.93
C GLN A 106 15.04 6.38 17.99
N ASN A 107 14.46 7.59 18.05
CA ASN A 107 13.39 7.94 18.98
C ASN A 107 12.08 7.19 18.67
N VAL A 108 11.76 6.99 17.39
CA VAL A 108 10.57 6.23 16.95
C VAL A 108 10.77 4.75 17.29
N MET A 109 11.93 4.18 16.93
CA MET A 109 12.28 2.80 17.26
C MET A 109 12.26 2.53 18.76
N ALA A 110 12.78 3.47 19.58
CA ALA A 110 12.73 3.36 21.04
C ALA A 110 11.31 3.29 21.58
N THR A 111 10.37 4.00 20.96
CA THR A 111 8.95 3.95 21.33
C THR A 111 8.33 2.60 20.95
N VAL A 112 8.61 2.06 19.77
CA VAL A 112 8.14 0.72 19.38
C VAL A 112 8.64 -0.32 20.38
N LYS A 113 9.94 -0.35 20.66
CA LYS A 113 10.56 -1.33 21.57
C LYS A 113 10.09 -1.19 23.03
N ARG A 114 9.77 0.02 23.49
CA ARG A 114 9.20 0.24 24.82
C ARG A 114 7.76 -0.25 24.92
N THR A 115 6.96 -0.07 23.85
CA THR A 115 5.54 -0.40 23.85
C THR A 115 5.31 -1.91 23.66
N TYR A 116 6.07 -2.51 22.72
CA TYR A 116 5.96 -3.94 22.40
C TYR A 116 7.36 -4.59 22.28
N PRO A 117 8.07 -4.83 23.40
CA PRO A 117 9.47 -5.27 23.38
C PRO A 117 9.72 -6.62 22.75
N GLN A 118 8.68 -7.47 22.65
CA GLN A 118 8.79 -8.84 22.12
C GLN A 118 8.22 -8.97 20.70
N ALA A 119 7.61 -7.92 20.16
CA ALA A 119 7.01 -7.97 18.84
C ALA A 119 8.03 -7.58 17.76
N ALA A 120 7.96 -8.25 16.62
CA ALA A 120 8.74 -7.89 15.43
C ALA A 120 7.95 -6.92 14.54
N ILE A 121 8.64 -5.96 13.97
CA ILE A 121 8.06 -5.07 12.96
C ILE A 121 7.98 -5.84 11.64
N ILE A 122 6.80 -5.82 11.01
CA ILE A 122 6.56 -6.45 9.71
C ILE A 122 6.28 -5.45 8.60
N LYS A 123 5.86 -4.21 8.95
CA LYS A 123 5.63 -3.13 8.00
C LYS A 123 5.90 -1.79 8.67
N ILE A 124 6.48 -0.88 7.90
CA ILE A 124 6.62 0.53 8.25
C ILE A 124 6.12 1.34 7.06
N GLU A 125 5.20 2.25 7.30
CA GLU A 125 4.77 3.25 6.35
C GLU A 125 5.11 4.64 6.87
N LYS A 126 5.74 5.45 6.02
CA LYS A 126 6.10 6.82 6.33
C LYS A 126 5.07 7.77 5.75
N GLN A 127 4.26 8.34 6.61
CA GLN A 127 3.36 9.42 6.25
C GLN A 127 4.00 10.78 6.59
N PHE A 128 3.34 11.86 6.21
CA PHE A 128 3.91 13.21 6.28
C PHE A 128 4.50 13.57 7.66
N THR A 129 3.81 13.26 8.74
CA THR A 129 4.17 13.63 10.12
C THR A 129 4.25 12.45 11.07
N ILE A 130 3.95 11.25 10.60
CA ILE A 130 3.88 10.04 11.43
C ILE A 130 4.49 8.85 10.72
N PHE A 131 4.90 7.88 11.52
CA PHE A 131 5.19 6.52 11.10
C PHE A 131 4.05 5.61 11.56
N GLU A 132 3.50 4.85 10.61
CA GLU A 132 2.63 3.74 10.89
C GLU A 132 3.47 2.47 10.95
N VAL A 133 3.48 1.80 12.09
CA VAL A 133 4.33 0.62 12.34
C VAL A 133 3.46 -0.57 12.69
N LYS A 134 3.42 -1.56 11.78
CA LYS A 134 2.68 -2.80 11.97
C LYS A 134 3.58 -3.89 12.55
N LEU A 135 3.07 -4.57 13.56
CA LEU A 135 3.77 -5.60 14.30
C LEU A 135 3.20 -7.00 13.99
N ASN A 136 4.01 -8.03 14.20
CA ASN A 136 3.63 -9.43 13.99
C ASN A 136 2.57 -9.96 14.97
N ASN A 137 2.23 -9.20 16.01
CA ASN A 137 1.17 -9.50 16.98
C ASN A 137 -0.17 -8.79 16.64
N MET A 138 -0.35 -8.35 15.37
CA MET A 138 -1.52 -7.65 14.88
C MET A 138 -1.74 -6.26 15.48
N MET A 139 -0.74 -5.69 16.15
CA MET A 139 -0.80 -4.30 16.60
C MET A 139 -0.23 -3.36 15.54
N GLU A 140 -0.84 -2.22 15.40
CA GLU A 140 -0.42 -1.12 14.55
C GLU A 140 -0.26 0.13 15.40
N LEU A 141 0.90 0.76 15.33
CA LEU A 141 1.28 1.93 16.10
C LEU A 141 1.37 3.14 15.19
N TYR A 142 0.86 4.26 15.66
CA TYR A 142 1.00 5.57 15.03
C TYR A 142 1.93 6.41 15.89
N ILE A 143 3.11 6.76 15.39
CA ILE A 143 4.17 7.45 16.12
C ILE A 143 4.58 8.69 15.33
N ASP A 144 4.60 9.86 15.98
CA ASP A 144 5.03 11.08 15.33
C ASP A 144 6.55 11.13 15.10
N ASN A 145 7.03 12.12 14.33
CA ASN A 145 8.45 12.30 14.03
C ASN A 145 9.31 12.58 15.27
N ASN A 146 8.72 12.96 16.41
CA ASN A 146 9.39 13.16 17.68
C ASN A 146 9.47 11.87 18.52
N GLY A 147 8.90 10.77 18.03
CA GLY A 147 8.84 9.50 18.74
C GLY A 147 7.69 9.40 19.75
N THR A 148 6.69 10.29 19.69
CA THR A 148 5.51 10.23 20.56
C THR A 148 4.51 9.23 19.98
N LEU A 149 4.07 8.25 20.78
CA LEU A 149 2.96 7.37 20.43
C LEU A 149 1.66 8.16 20.47
N ILE A 150 1.04 8.41 19.32
CA ILE A 150 -0.20 9.18 19.17
C ILE A 150 -1.44 8.29 19.05
N GLY A 151 -1.26 7.02 18.75
CA GLY A 151 -2.35 6.04 18.65
C GLY A 151 -1.85 4.62 18.44
N GLN A 152 -2.75 3.68 18.69
CA GLN A 152 -2.54 2.28 18.35
C GLN A 152 -3.89 1.62 18.09
N LYS A 153 -3.90 0.60 17.23
CA LYS A 153 -5.10 -0.22 16.99
C LYS A 153 -4.70 -1.68 16.81
N PHE A 154 -5.67 -2.57 16.97
CA PHE A 154 -5.58 -3.95 16.54
C PHE A 154 -5.98 -4.02 15.05
N ASP A 155 -5.17 -4.69 14.26
CA ASP A 155 -5.39 -4.88 12.83
C ASP A 155 -5.98 -6.28 12.64
N ASP A 156 -7.28 -6.34 12.40
CA ASP A 156 -8.12 -7.54 12.24
C ASP A 156 -8.47 -7.86 10.78
#